data_b6c7546484ccce66327f8345831f4f17
#
_entry.id   b6c7546484ccce66327f8345831f4f17
#
_cell.length_a   1.000
_cell.length_b   1.000
_cell.length_c   1.000
_cell.angle_alpha   90.00
_cell.angle_beta   90.00
_cell.angle_gamma   90.00
#
_symmetry.space_group_name_H-M   'P 1'
#
loop_
_entity.id
_entity.type
_entity.pdbx_description
1 polymer ?
#
loop_
_entity_poly.entity_id
_entity_poly.type
_entity_poly.pdbx_seq_one_letter_code
_entity_poly.pdbx_strand_id
1 'polypeptide(L)'
;MVVGRQIGWKSEWAVSAVVFAPYAAIAAAGGEVGLLCLRAWKSAVVGAVVVGLAGWGQISAYIPAKRPTDLAGLTVMTTNLRLGQADPHVVVSLATEHDVDVLAVQELTDTAASKLHEAGLDRLMPYRIIAPRAAGAGVGLWSREPMTDAAVVPGFGFDPVRARLTVRRRTYTVMSFHSKAPLYNGGTGPWESDLCLLSSVMADLPAPLVVAGDFNATRDHRQFRDLLNSKGYRDAGDDAGAGLMPTFPANRAVGPIAGIDHVVLSGDLVGVNAESAEVSRSDHRAVIATVAAQ
;
A
#
# COMPACT_ATOMS: atom_id res chain seq x y z
N MET A 1 -15.25 16.75 -0.72
CA MET A 1 -14.21 15.73 -0.98
C MET A 1 -12.90 16.34 -1.47
N VAL A 2 -12.87 17.16 -2.54
CA VAL A 2 -11.64 17.85 -2.98
C VAL A 2 -11.02 18.68 -1.85
N VAL A 3 -11.82 19.44 -1.11
CA VAL A 3 -11.39 20.23 0.06
C VAL A 3 -10.90 19.33 1.19
N GLY A 4 -11.59 18.22 1.50
CA GLY A 4 -11.17 17.26 2.53
C GLY A 4 -9.83 16.60 2.26
N ARG A 5 -9.51 16.34 0.98
CA ARG A 5 -8.20 15.86 0.54
C ARG A 5 -7.07 16.81 0.93
N GLN A 6 -7.30 18.13 0.93
CA GLN A 6 -6.28 19.15 1.22
C GLN A 6 -6.16 19.49 2.72
N ILE A 7 -7.28 19.45 3.47
CA ILE A 7 -7.32 19.94 4.85
C ILE A 7 -6.85 18.92 5.88
N GLY A 8 -6.86 17.60 5.56
CA GLY A 8 -6.49 16.57 6.51
C GLY A 8 -7.44 16.55 7.70
N TRP A 9 -8.71 16.25 7.45
CA TRP A 9 -9.71 16.15 8.50
C TRP A 9 -9.36 15.04 9.50
N LYS A 10 -9.60 15.32 10.79
CA LYS A 10 -9.32 14.40 11.90
C LYS A 10 -10.56 13.64 12.37
N SER A 11 -11.74 13.94 11.83
CA SER A 11 -12.94 13.19 12.19
C SER A 11 -13.02 11.88 11.40
N GLU A 12 -13.41 10.80 12.06
CA GLU A 12 -13.55 9.46 11.48
C GLU A 12 -14.39 9.45 10.20
N TRP A 13 -15.53 10.18 10.22
CA TRP A 13 -16.41 10.32 9.06
C TRP A 13 -15.73 10.97 7.86
N ALA A 14 -14.92 11.98 8.12
CA ALA A 14 -14.24 12.71 7.06
C ALA A 14 -13.09 11.90 6.47
N VAL A 15 -12.34 11.18 7.29
CA VAL A 15 -11.30 10.23 6.85
C VAL A 15 -11.95 9.14 6.00
N SER A 16 -13.04 8.52 6.47
CA SER A 16 -13.79 7.51 5.68
C SER A 16 -14.31 8.07 4.35
N ALA A 17 -14.78 9.32 4.32
CA ALA A 17 -15.31 9.94 3.10
C ALA A 17 -14.22 10.16 2.03
N VAL A 18 -12.98 10.38 2.42
CA VAL A 18 -11.85 10.57 1.49
C VAL A 18 -11.59 9.33 0.63
N VAL A 19 -11.88 8.14 1.12
CA VAL A 19 -11.80 6.89 0.35
C VAL A 19 -12.61 6.96 -0.95
N PHE A 20 -13.72 7.70 -0.96
CA PHE A 20 -14.58 7.86 -2.12
C PHE A 20 -14.17 9.00 -3.06
N ALA A 21 -13.02 9.64 -2.86
CA ALA A 21 -12.58 10.77 -3.71
C ALA A 21 -12.48 10.40 -5.20
N PRO A 22 -11.91 9.27 -5.63
CA PRO A 22 -11.85 8.90 -7.04
C PRO A 22 -13.24 8.64 -7.63
N TYR A 23 -14.12 8.00 -6.89
CA TYR A 23 -15.49 7.72 -7.33
C TYR A 23 -16.32 9.00 -7.46
N ALA A 24 -16.10 9.98 -6.58
CA ALA A 24 -16.73 11.29 -6.68
C ALA A 24 -16.24 12.06 -7.93
N ALA A 25 -14.97 11.90 -8.32
CA ALA A 25 -14.46 12.48 -9.55
C ALA A 25 -15.15 11.88 -10.79
N ILE A 26 -15.33 10.54 -10.80
CA ILE A 26 -16.07 9.84 -11.88
C ILE A 26 -17.54 10.30 -11.91
N ALA A 27 -18.21 10.38 -10.75
CA ALA A 27 -19.59 10.85 -10.67
C ALA A 27 -19.74 12.30 -11.14
N ALA A 28 -18.79 13.17 -10.79
CA ALA A 28 -18.76 14.56 -11.26
C ALA A 28 -18.61 14.64 -12.80
N ALA A 29 -17.74 13.81 -13.38
CA ALA A 29 -17.59 13.72 -14.83
C ALA A 29 -18.88 13.25 -15.52
N GLY A 30 -19.57 12.26 -14.96
CA GLY A 30 -20.89 11.82 -15.47
C GLY A 30 -21.95 12.90 -15.38
N GLY A 31 -21.99 13.65 -14.28
CA GLY A 31 -22.88 14.81 -14.10
C GLY A 31 -22.61 15.93 -15.12
N GLU A 32 -21.32 16.18 -15.43
CA GLU A 32 -20.91 17.15 -16.45
C GLU A 32 -21.44 16.77 -17.83
N VAL A 33 -21.32 15.51 -18.23
CA VAL A 33 -21.91 14.99 -19.48
C VAL A 33 -23.43 15.26 -19.50
N GLY A 34 -24.13 15.03 -18.38
CA GLY A 34 -25.56 15.33 -18.26
C GLY A 34 -25.88 16.80 -18.48
N LEU A 35 -25.11 17.71 -17.87
CA LEU A 35 -25.28 19.16 -18.05
C LEU A 35 -25.09 19.59 -19.52
N LEU A 36 -24.10 19.02 -20.21
CA LEU A 36 -23.84 19.27 -21.63
C LEU A 36 -24.99 18.77 -22.50
N CYS A 37 -25.50 17.55 -22.25
CA CYS A 37 -26.65 16.99 -22.96
C CYS A 37 -27.92 17.86 -22.80
N LEU A 38 -28.13 18.40 -21.61
CA LEU A 38 -29.25 19.29 -21.30
C LEU A 38 -29.03 20.73 -21.77
N ARG A 39 -27.89 21.03 -22.41
CA ARG A 39 -27.48 22.36 -22.88
C ARG A 39 -27.48 23.42 -21.76
N ALA A 40 -27.22 23.00 -20.51
CA ALA A 40 -27.14 23.89 -19.35
C ALA A 40 -25.76 24.56 -19.25
N TRP A 41 -25.37 25.33 -20.29
CA TRP A 41 -24.01 25.84 -20.51
C TRP A 41 -23.38 26.57 -19.33
N LYS A 42 -24.18 27.39 -18.61
CA LYS A 42 -23.67 28.13 -17.43
C LYS A 42 -23.28 27.19 -16.30
N SER A 43 -24.08 26.17 -16.05
CA SER A 43 -23.78 25.14 -15.04
C SER A 43 -22.65 24.23 -15.48
N ALA A 44 -22.55 23.89 -16.78
CA ALA A 44 -21.49 23.10 -17.34
C ALA A 44 -20.11 23.78 -17.20
N VAL A 45 -19.99 25.09 -17.32
CA VAL A 45 -18.72 25.78 -17.04
C VAL A 45 -18.25 25.56 -15.59
N VAL A 46 -19.17 25.65 -14.63
CA VAL A 46 -18.86 25.40 -13.22
C VAL A 46 -18.52 23.90 -13.00
N GLY A 47 -19.31 23.02 -13.61
CA GLY A 47 -19.08 21.57 -13.56
C GLY A 47 -17.70 21.18 -14.10
N ALA A 48 -17.29 21.71 -15.24
CA ALA A 48 -15.98 21.49 -15.84
C ALA A 48 -14.82 21.87 -14.89
N VAL A 49 -14.95 22.99 -14.17
CA VAL A 49 -13.96 23.38 -13.15
C VAL A 49 -13.90 22.34 -12.01
N VAL A 50 -15.07 21.88 -11.52
CA VAL A 50 -15.14 20.87 -10.45
C VAL A 50 -14.51 19.54 -10.92
N VAL A 51 -14.85 19.08 -12.14
CA VAL A 51 -14.28 17.88 -12.74
C VAL A 51 -12.77 18.02 -12.92
N GLY A 52 -12.31 19.17 -13.42
CA GLY A 52 -10.87 19.47 -13.57
C GLY A 52 -10.11 19.39 -12.25
N LEU A 53 -10.62 20.03 -11.20
CA LEU A 53 -10.01 20.00 -9.86
C LEU A 53 -10.04 18.60 -9.22
N ALA A 54 -11.13 17.86 -9.37
CA ALA A 54 -11.26 16.51 -8.85
C ALA A 54 -10.36 15.54 -9.61
N GLY A 55 -10.34 15.60 -10.94
CA GLY A 55 -9.55 14.74 -11.82
C GLY A 55 -8.05 15.00 -11.71
N TRP A 56 -7.61 16.26 -11.55
CA TRP A 56 -6.20 16.63 -11.40
C TRP A 56 -5.49 15.81 -10.31
N GLY A 57 -6.18 15.60 -9.18
CA GLY A 57 -5.64 14.81 -8.09
C GLY A 57 -5.55 13.30 -8.37
N GLN A 58 -6.25 12.79 -9.38
CA GLN A 58 -6.30 11.36 -9.70
C GLN A 58 -5.42 11.00 -10.91
N ILE A 59 -5.23 11.94 -11.83
CA ILE A 59 -4.59 11.65 -13.12
C ILE A 59 -3.14 11.17 -12.98
N SER A 60 -2.42 11.63 -11.94
CA SER A 60 -1.03 11.22 -11.69
C SER A 60 -0.87 9.72 -11.46
N ALA A 61 -1.89 9.04 -10.92
CA ALA A 61 -1.86 7.59 -10.73
C ALA A 61 -1.89 6.78 -12.03
N TYR A 62 -2.29 7.40 -13.15
CA TYR A 62 -2.42 6.76 -14.46
C TYR A 62 -1.27 7.13 -15.40
N ILE A 63 -0.36 8.00 -14.97
CA ILE A 63 0.77 8.44 -15.78
C ILE A 63 2.03 7.82 -15.19
N PRO A 64 2.62 6.81 -15.85
CA PRO A 64 3.80 6.17 -15.31
C PRO A 64 4.98 7.15 -15.19
N ALA A 65 5.77 6.97 -14.16
CA ALA A 65 7.04 7.67 -14.01
C ALA A 65 8.02 7.28 -15.13
N LYS A 66 9.04 8.10 -15.34
CA LYS A 66 10.10 7.77 -16.30
C LYS A 66 10.74 6.44 -15.89
N ARG A 67 10.68 5.46 -16.80
CA ARG A 67 11.28 4.16 -16.56
C ARG A 67 12.81 4.23 -16.64
N PRO A 68 13.53 3.54 -15.73
CA PRO A 68 14.96 3.38 -15.84
C PRO A 68 15.32 2.49 -17.03
N THR A 69 16.57 2.57 -17.49
CA THR A 69 17.09 1.73 -18.58
C THR A 69 17.31 0.28 -18.13
N ASP A 70 17.67 0.09 -16.87
CA ASP A 70 17.79 -1.24 -16.26
C ASP A 70 16.53 -1.54 -15.45
N LEU A 71 15.76 -2.53 -15.89
CA LEU A 71 14.55 -3.01 -15.23
C LEU A 71 14.82 -4.16 -14.25
N ALA A 72 16.07 -4.61 -14.11
CA ALA A 72 16.45 -5.64 -13.14
C ALA A 72 16.30 -5.08 -11.73
N GLY A 73 15.13 -5.30 -11.16
CA GLY A 73 14.70 -4.72 -9.90
C GLY A 73 14.39 -5.76 -8.82
N LEU A 74 13.85 -5.29 -7.73
CA LEU A 74 13.34 -6.07 -6.63
C LEU A 74 11.83 -6.28 -6.81
N THR A 75 11.36 -7.51 -6.79
CA THR A 75 9.92 -7.80 -6.78
C THR A 75 9.45 -7.99 -5.34
N VAL A 76 8.52 -7.15 -4.92
CA VAL A 76 7.97 -7.13 -3.57
C VAL A 76 6.48 -7.44 -3.60
N MET A 77 6.05 -8.34 -2.74
CA MET A 77 4.63 -8.62 -2.50
C MET A 77 4.27 -8.21 -1.07
N THR A 78 3.11 -7.58 -0.87
CA THR A 78 2.52 -7.40 0.45
C THR A 78 1.12 -8.00 0.51
N THR A 79 0.76 -8.58 1.65
CA THR A 79 -0.56 -9.18 1.87
C THR A 79 -0.97 -9.14 3.33
N ASN A 80 -2.17 -8.64 3.60
CA ASN A 80 -2.83 -8.75 4.89
C ASN A 80 -3.58 -10.08 4.96
N LEU A 81 -3.35 -10.89 6.00
CA LEU A 81 -3.90 -12.24 6.14
C LEU A 81 -5.27 -12.30 6.82
N ARG A 82 -5.89 -11.15 7.11
CA ARG A 82 -7.19 -11.10 7.81
C ARG A 82 -7.18 -11.99 9.06
N LEU A 83 -6.49 -11.55 10.10
CA LEU A 83 -6.33 -12.32 11.35
C LEU A 83 -5.79 -13.74 11.13
N GLY A 84 -4.94 -13.93 10.10
CA GLY A 84 -4.38 -15.23 9.74
C GLY A 84 -5.34 -16.20 9.05
N GLN A 85 -6.44 -15.71 8.47
CA GLN A 85 -7.46 -16.54 7.81
C GLN A 85 -7.19 -16.78 6.32
N ALA A 86 -6.35 -15.96 5.68
CA ALA A 86 -6.01 -16.09 4.26
C ALA A 86 -5.52 -17.50 3.92
N ASP A 87 -5.80 -17.94 2.70
CA ASP A 87 -5.34 -19.24 2.22
C ASP A 87 -3.82 -19.21 1.98
N PRO A 88 -3.02 -20.00 2.74
CA PRO A 88 -1.57 -19.97 2.62
C PRO A 88 -1.07 -20.52 1.27
N HIS A 89 -1.81 -21.42 0.63
CA HIS A 89 -1.44 -21.96 -0.68
C HIS A 89 -1.54 -20.89 -1.77
N VAL A 90 -2.55 -20.01 -1.69
CA VAL A 90 -2.69 -18.89 -2.61
C VAL A 90 -1.54 -17.89 -2.42
N VAL A 91 -1.15 -17.59 -1.17
CA VAL A 91 0.00 -16.72 -0.89
C VAL A 91 1.29 -17.27 -1.49
N VAL A 92 1.56 -18.57 -1.31
CA VAL A 92 2.75 -19.24 -1.87
C VAL A 92 2.70 -19.30 -3.40
N SER A 93 1.52 -19.57 -4.00
CA SER A 93 1.33 -19.57 -5.45
C SER A 93 1.65 -18.21 -6.06
N LEU A 94 1.06 -17.14 -5.52
CA LEU A 94 1.33 -15.77 -5.99
C LEU A 94 2.82 -15.41 -5.84
N ALA A 95 3.45 -15.73 -4.72
CA ALA A 95 4.88 -15.49 -4.52
C ALA A 95 5.75 -16.25 -5.52
N THR A 96 5.30 -17.43 -5.99
CA THR A 96 5.98 -18.24 -6.99
C THR A 96 5.74 -17.69 -8.40
N GLU A 97 4.49 -17.43 -8.76
CA GLU A 97 4.07 -17.00 -10.11
C GLU A 97 4.67 -15.64 -10.49
N HIS A 98 4.80 -14.74 -9.53
CA HIS A 98 5.35 -13.39 -9.75
C HIS A 98 6.84 -13.29 -9.44
N ASP A 99 7.53 -14.39 -9.19
CA ASP A 99 8.97 -14.44 -8.84
C ASP A 99 9.33 -13.43 -7.74
N VAL A 100 8.54 -13.42 -6.65
CA VAL A 100 8.67 -12.47 -5.54
C VAL A 100 9.99 -12.68 -4.81
N ASP A 101 10.79 -11.62 -4.70
CA ASP A 101 12.06 -11.61 -3.95
C ASP A 101 11.82 -11.40 -2.45
N VAL A 102 10.82 -10.57 -2.10
CA VAL A 102 10.46 -10.20 -0.71
C VAL A 102 8.96 -10.20 -0.52
N LEU A 103 8.49 -10.90 0.52
CA LEU A 103 7.09 -10.94 0.94
C LEU A 103 6.93 -10.26 2.30
N ALA A 104 6.11 -9.22 2.35
CA ALA A 104 5.66 -8.54 3.57
C ALA A 104 4.26 -9.02 3.94
N VAL A 105 4.07 -9.42 5.19
CA VAL A 105 2.82 -10.02 5.67
C VAL A 105 2.31 -9.23 6.87
N GLN A 106 1.00 -8.92 6.88
CA GLN A 106 0.30 -8.28 7.98
C GLN A 106 -0.76 -9.21 8.55
N GLU A 107 -1.18 -8.94 9.77
CA GLU A 107 -2.12 -9.77 10.54
C GLU A 107 -1.65 -11.23 10.71
N LEU A 108 -0.35 -11.40 10.85
CA LEU A 108 0.29 -12.69 11.04
C LEU A 108 0.04 -13.23 12.45
N THR A 109 -0.61 -14.39 12.53
CA THR A 109 -0.74 -15.18 13.78
C THR A 109 0.24 -16.34 13.79
N ASP A 110 0.52 -16.94 14.97
CA ASP A 110 1.36 -18.15 15.07
C ASP A 110 0.82 -19.29 14.20
N THR A 111 -0.50 -19.46 14.21
CA THR A 111 -1.17 -20.45 13.37
C THR A 111 -0.98 -20.19 11.88
N ALA A 112 -1.06 -18.92 11.46
CA ALA A 112 -0.85 -18.55 10.06
C ALA A 112 0.60 -18.75 9.63
N ALA A 113 1.56 -18.42 10.51
CA ALA A 113 2.98 -18.67 10.25
C ALA A 113 3.26 -20.17 10.06
N SER A 114 2.68 -21.05 10.90
CA SER A 114 2.78 -22.50 10.74
C SER A 114 2.17 -23.00 9.43
N LYS A 115 0.98 -22.51 9.06
CA LYS A 115 0.33 -22.86 7.80
C LYS A 115 1.10 -22.40 6.55
N LEU A 116 1.71 -21.22 6.59
CA LEU A 116 2.56 -20.74 5.50
C LEU A 116 3.81 -21.62 5.35
N HIS A 117 4.41 -22.05 6.48
CA HIS A 117 5.50 -23.03 6.47
C HIS A 117 5.06 -24.36 5.85
N GLU A 118 3.93 -24.93 6.29
CA GLU A 118 3.37 -26.18 5.77
C GLU A 118 3.05 -26.09 4.26
N ALA A 119 2.54 -24.92 3.79
CA ALA A 119 2.30 -24.65 2.38
C ALA A 119 3.58 -24.52 1.54
N GLY A 120 4.75 -24.47 2.19
CA GLY A 120 6.04 -24.48 1.53
C GLY A 120 6.70 -23.11 1.36
N LEU A 121 6.20 -22.05 2.03
CA LEU A 121 6.78 -20.72 1.93
C LEU A 121 8.26 -20.70 2.31
N ASP A 122 8.66 -21.39 3.38
CA ASP A 122 10.05 -21.43 3.84
C ASP A 122 11.00 -22.18 2.88
N ARG A 123 10.47 -23.02 1.96
CA ARG A 123 11.24 -23.61 0.87
C ARG A 123 11.47 -22.63 -0.27
N LEU A 124 10.49 -21.78 -0.53
CA LEU A 124 10.56 -20.74 -1.56
C LEU A 124 11.39 -19.54 -1.10
N MET A 125 11.19 -19.14 0.17
CA MET A 125 11.77 -17.96 0.82
C MET A 125 12.36 -18.37 2.18
N PRO A 126 13.61 -18.90 2.22
CA PRO A 126 14.18 -19.52 3.43
C PRO A 126 14.57 -18.54 4.54
N TYR A 127 14.67 -17.24 4.21
CA TYR A 127 15.07 -16.23 5.17
C TYR A 127 13.85 -15.43 5.62
N ARG A 128 13.69 -15.30 6.95
CA ARG A 128 12.55 -14.59 7.51
C ARG A 128 12.86 -13.89 8.82
N ILE A 129 12.15 -12.80 9.08
CA ILE A 129 11.92 -12.22 10.39
C ILE A 129 10.42 -12.09 10.61
N ILE A 130 9.90 -12.70 11.66
CA ILE A 130 8.47 -12.73 11.97
C ILE A 130 8.24 -12.30 13.41
N ALA A 131 7.17 -11.54 13.62
CA ALA A 131 6.65 -11.14 14.91
C ALA A 131 5.15 -11.45 14.97
N PRO A 132 4.76 -12.76 14.99
CA PRO A 132 3.36 -13.13 15.02
C PRO A 132 2.72 -12.67 16.33
N ARG A 133 1.48 -12.20 16.24
CA ARG A 133 0.67 -11.76 17.40
C ARG A 133 -0.80 -12.08 17.16
N ALA A 134 -1.54 -12.25 18.25
CA ALA A 134 -2.99 -12.39 18.19
C ALA A 134 -3.67 -11.07 17.74
N ALA A 135 -4.93 -11.17 17.35
CA ALA A 135 -5.81 -10.03 17.06
C ALA A 135 -5.27 -9.05 15.99
N GLY A 136 -4.61 -9.57 14.95
CA GLY A 136 -4.20 -8.74 13.80
C GLY A 136 -2.95 -7.90 13.99
N ALA A 137 -2.25 -8.03 15.15
CA ALA A 137 -1.09 -7.19 15.45
C ALA A 137 0.24 -7.72 14.91
N GLY A 138 0.28 -8.95 14.38
CA GLY A 138 1.50 -9.60 13.92
C GLY A 138 1.89 -9.20 12.51
N VAL A 139 3.20 -9.16 12.27
CA VAL A 139 3.80 -8.88 10.97
C VAL A 139 4.95 -9.84 10.68
N GLY A 140 5.33 -9.93 9.40
CA GLY A 140 6.49 -10.74 9.00
C GLY A 140 7.07 -10.30 7.67
N LEU A 141 8.34 -10.63 7.49
CA LEU A 141 9.07 -10.53 6.23
C LEU A 141 9.67 -11.88 5.88
N TRP A 142 9.54 -12.30 4.64
CA TRP A 142 10.24 -13.43 4.04
C TRP A 142 11.04 -12.96 2.83
N SER A 143 12.16 -13.61 2.56
CA SER A 143 13.04 -13.31 1.42
C SER A 143 13.67 -14.57 0.85
N ARG A 144 13.94 -14.54 -0.45
CA ARG A 144 14.77 -15.54 -1.13
C ARG A 144 16.25 -15.40 -0.76
N GLU A 145 16.68 -14.17 -0.45
CA GLU A 145 18.07 -13.82 -0.16
C GLU A 145 18.30 -13.65 1.35
N PRO A 146 19.53 -13.89 1.82
CA PRO A 146 19.89 -13.71 3.23
C PRO A 146 19.57 -12.32 3.75
N MET A 147 19.00 -12.27 4.95
CA MET A 147 18.69 -11.03 5.67
C MET A 147 19.79 -10.70 6.68
N THR A 148 20.14 -9.42 6.74
CA THR A 148 21.01 -8.83 7.77
C THR A 148 20.27 -7.69 8.46
N ASP A 149 20.76 -7.24 9.62
CA ASP A 149 20.16 -6.15 10.42
C ASP A 149 18.64 -6.35 10.66
N ALA A 150 18.20 -7.60 10.76
CA ALA A 150 16.81 -7.93 10.99
C ALA A 150 16.39 -7.52 12.40
N ALA A 151 15.33 -6.71 12.50
CA ALA A 151 14.85 -6.17 13.78
C ALA A 151 13.35 -5.88 13.76
N VAL A 152 12.74 -6.00 14.94
CA VAL A 152 11.45 -5.39 15.24
C VAL A 152 11.67 -3.91 15.54
N VAL A 153 10.83 -3.02 15.01
CA VAL A 153 10.90 -1.58 15.24
C VAL A 153 9.82 -1.18 16.23
N PRO A 154 10.17 -0.88 17.50
CA PRO A 154 9.20 -0.63 18.54
C PRO A 154 8.57 0.77 18.43
N GLY A 155 7.42 0.94 19.12
CA GLY A 155 6.76 2.23 19.32
C GLY A 155 5.53 2.45 18.45
N PHE A 156 5.20 1.50 17.56
CA PHE A 156 4.01 1.54 16.73
C PHE A 156 2.81 0.85 17.40
N GLY A 157 1.63 1.13 16.90
CA GLY A 157 0.44 0.38 17.30
C GLY A 157 0.55 -1.12 17.00
N PHE A 158 1.21 -1.45 15.86
CA PHE A 158 1.66 -2.79 15.49
C PHE A 158 3.13 -2.67 15.05
N ASP A 159 4.05 -3.14 15.90
CA ASP A 159 5.48 -2.97 15.66
C ASP A 159 5.93 -3.63 14.34
N PRO A 160 6.44 -2.86 13.36
CA PRO A 160 6.91 -3.39 12.10
C PRO A 160 8.18 -4.24 12.27
N VAL A 161 8.47 -5.08 11.27
CA VAL A 161 9.77 -5.75 11.15
C VAL A 161 10.52 -5.22 9.94
N ARG A 162 11.83 -5.09 10.07
CA ARG A 162 12.72 -4.65 9.01
C ARG A 162 13.92 -5.57 8.86
N ALA A 163 14.53 -5.58 7.68
CA ALA A 163 15.79 -6.25 7.43
C ALA A 163 16.54 -5.56 6.28
N ARG A 164 17.80 -5.90 6.10
CA ARG A 164 18.57 -5.59 4.90
C ARG A 164 18.87 -6.85 4.13
N LEU A 165 18.81 -6.78 2.83
CA LEU A 165 19.10 -7.90 1.93
C LEU A 165 19.69 -7.40 0.61
N THR A 166 20.42 -8.27 -0.07
CA THR A 166 21.06 -7.92 -1.34
C THR A 166 20.46 -8.76 -2.46
N VAL A 167 19.79 -8.09 -3.40
CA VAL A 167 19.24 -8.70 -4.62
C VAL A 167 19.95 -8.09 -5.82
N ARG A 168 20.39 -8.94 -6.77
CA ARG A 168 21.05 -8.48 -8.01
C ARG A 168 22.16 -7.44 -7.77
N ARG A 169 22.99 -7.66 -6.74
CA ARG A 169 24.13 -6.80 -6.32
C ARG A 169 23.74 -5.46 -5.68
N ARG A 170 22.48 -5.20 -5.43
CA ARG A 170 22.02 -3.99 -4.73
C ARG A 170 21.48 -4.37 -3.36
N THR A 171 21.91 -3.64 -2.33
CA THR A 171 21.41 -3.84 -0.96
C THR A 171 20.24 -2.91 -0.71
N TYR A 172 19.13 -3.47 -0.26
CA TYR A 172 17.89 -2.78 0.09
C TYR A 172 17.65 -2.88 1.59
N THR A 173 17.11 -1.83 2.17
CA THR A 173 16.40 -1.91 3.45
C THR A 173 14.94 -2.19 3.13
N VAL A 174 14.36 -3.23 3.74
CA VAL A 174 12.97 -3.60 3.54
C VAL A 174 12.23 -3.64 4.86
N MET A 175 10.95 -3.24 4.86
CA MET A 175 10.11 -3.22 6.06
C MET A 175 8.71 -3.74 5.75
N SER A 176 8.18 -4.60 6.61
CA SER A 176 6.74 -4.94 6.64
C SER A 176 6.06 -4.05 7.65
N PHE A 177 5.08 -3.27 7.21
CA PHE A 177 4.39 -2.26 7.99
C PHE A 177 2.89 -2.55 8.08
N HIS A 178 2.31 -2.28 9.25
CA HIS A 178 0.86 -2.30 9.44
C HIS A 178 0.49 -1.18 10.43
N SER A 179 -0.29 -0.19 10.00
CA SER A 179 -0.80 0.85 10.90
C SER A 179 -2.09 0.45 11.56
N LYS A 180 -2.44 1.09 12.67
CA LYS A 180 -3.81 1.05 13.20
C LYS A 180 -4.80 1.52 12.14
N ALA A 181 -6.01 0.96 12.12
CA ALA A 181 -7.07 1.47 11.27
C ALA A 181 -7.64 2.79 11.82
N PRO A 182 -7.98 3.77 10.99
CA PRO A 182 -8.46 5.08 11.43
C PRO A 182 -9.83 5.05 12.13
N LEU A 183 -10.55 3.92 12.01
CA LEU A 183 -11.85 3.69 12.64
C LEU A 183 -11.76 2.71 13.83
N TYR A 184 -10.56 2.36 14.25
CA TYR A 184 -10.36 1.47 15.38
C TYR A 184 -10.51 2.22 16.72
N ASN A 185 -10.66 1.47 17.84
CA ASN A 185 -10.75 2.05 19.18
C ASN A 185 -9.68 3.12 19.41
N GLY A 186 -10.09 4.37 19.61
CA GLY A 186 -9.21 5.53 19.76
C GLY A 186 -9.28 6.54 18.61
N GLY A 187 -10.12 6.30 17.59
CA GLY A 187 -10.30 7.21 16.47
C GLY A 187 -9.09 7.29 15.54
N THR A 188 -8.94 8.41 14.84
CA THR A 188 -7.87 8.62 13.86
C THR A 188 -6.48 8.86 14.49
N GLY A 189 -6.41 9.21 15.77
CA GLY A 189 -5.16 9.59 16.45
C GLY A 189 -4.06 8.53 16.40
N PRO A 190 -4.31 7.27 16.82
CA PRO A 190 -3.31 6.20 16.74
C PRO A 190 -2.80 5.94 15.32
N TRP A 191 -3.67 5.96 14.32
CA TRP A 191 -3.32 5.83 12.91
C TRP A 191 -2.43 6.97 12.42
N GLU A 192 -2.79 8.23 12.72
CA GLU A 192 -1.97 9.39 12.37
C GLU A 192 -0.60 9.33 13.05
N SER A 193 -0.55 8.88 14.31
CA SER A 193 0.70 8.70 15.06
C SER A 193 1.59 7.65 14.42
N ASP A 194 1.04 6.51 13.97
CA ASP A 194 1.79 5.45 13.28
C ASP A 194 2.40 5.98 11.97
N LEU A 195 1.64 6.72 11.13
CA LEU A 195 2.17 7.28 9.88
C LEU A 195 3.22 8.37 10.12
N CYS A 196 3.05 9.20 11.15
CA CYS A 196 4.02 10.22 11.52
C CYS A 196 5.32 9.60 12.04
N LEU A 197 5.23 8.57 12.92
CA LEU A 197 6.38 7.83 13.41
C LEU A 197 7.10 7.10 12.28
N LEU A 198 6.34 6.48 11.35
CA LEU A 198 6.91 5.83 10.18
C LEU A 198 7.75 6.80 9.35
N SER A 199 7.26 8.03 9.12
CA SER A 199 8.02 9.06 8.41
C SER A 199 9.38 9.36 9.06
N SER A 200 9.40 9.42 10.39
CA SER A 200 10.64 9.65 11.15
C SER A 200 11.58 8.45 11.06
N VAL A 201 11.06 7.23 11.26
CA VAL A 201 11.85 5.99 11.18
C VAL A 201 12.43 5.80 9.78
N MET A 202 11.63 6.02 8.73
CA MET A 202 12.11 5.90 7.33
C MET A 202 13.24 6.89 7.02
N ALA A 203 13.20 8.09 7.63
CA ALA A 203 14.23 9.12 7.42
C ALA A 203 15.60 8.73 7.98
N ASP A 204 15.64 7.86 8.99
CA ASP A 204 16.85 7.39 9.66
C ASP A 204 17.36 6.05 9.09
N LEU A 205 16.57 5.37 8.25
CA LEU A 205 16.97 4.10 7.66
C LEU A 205 17.83 4.29 6.40
N PRO A 206 18.81 3.38 6.16
CA PRO A 206 19.62 3.41 4.96
C PRO A 206 18.79 3.21 3.68
N ALA A 207 18.98 4.08 2.69
CA ALA A 207 18.48 3.88 1.33
C ALA A 207 19.37 2.89 0.55
N PRO A 208 18.86 2.24 -0.50
CA PRO A 208 17.46 2.24 -0.95
C PRO A 208 16.51 1.55 0.02
N LEU A 209 15.35 2.16 0.26
CA LEU A 209 14.38 1.71 1.23
C LEU A 209 13.05 1.33 0.54
N VAL A 210 12.49 0.20 0.94
CA VAL A 210 11.16 -0.26 0.53
C VAL A 210 10.33 -0.59 1.77
N VAL A 211 9.19 0.06 1.92
CA VAL A 211 8.21 -0.23 2.97
C VAL A 211 6.95 -0.77 2.33
N ALA A 212 6.61 -2.02 2.59
CA ALA A 212 5.45 -2.68 2.03
C ALA A 212 4.47 -3.07 3.15
N GLY A 213 3.18 -2.86 2.93
CA GLY A 213 2.20 -3.21 3.95
C GLY A 213 0.84 -2.56 3.81
N ASP A 214 0.05 -2.75 4.86
CA ASP A 214 -1.25 -2.12 5.05
C ASP A 214 -1.09 -0.81 5.83
N PHE A 215 -1.21 0.31 5.11
CA PHE A 215 -1.12 1.65 5.68
C PHE A 215 -2.47 2.14 6.24
N ASN A 216 -3.54 1.38 6.02
CA ASN A 216 -4.91 1.80 6.35
C ASN A 216 -5.23 3.20 5.80
N ALA A 217 -4.57 3.59 4.75
CA ALA A 217 -4.63 4.91 4.11
C ALA A 217 -4.70 4.75 2.60
N THR A 218 -5.57 5.49 1.93
CA THR A 218 -5.52 5.61 0.48
C THR A 218 -4.60 6.77 0.07
N ARG A 219 -4.17 6.80 -1.19
CA ARG A 219 -3.42 7.91 -1.78
C ARG A 219 -4.12 9.28 -1.64
N ASP A 220 -5.42 9.28 -1.36
CA ASP A 220 -6.22 10.49 -1.17
C ASP A 220 -6.20 11.01 0.27
N HIS A 221 -5.73 10.20 1.24
CA HIS A 221 -5.53 10.66 2.60
C HIS A 221 -4.33 11.62 2.68
N ARG A 222 -4.54 12.78 3.29
CA ARG A 222 -3.47 13.78 3.45
C ARG A 222 -2.29 13.20 4.21
N GLN A 223 -2.54 12.46 5.27
CA GLN A 223 -1.53 11.86 6.13
C GLN A 223 -0.57 10.94 5.35
N PHE A 224 -1.09 10.15 4.40
CA PHE A 224 -0.27 9.32 3.52
C PHE A 224 0.54 10.17 2.54
N ARG A 225 -0.04 11.21 1.97
CA ARG A 225 0.70 12.13 1.10
C ARG A 225 1.76 12.93 1.86
N ASP A 226 1.49 13.33 3.10
CA ASP A 226 2.47 14.01 3.95
C ASP A 226 3.66 13.07 4.25
N LEU A 227 3.42 11.77 4.48
CA LEU A 227 4.45 10.74 4.55
C LEU A 227 5.31 10.71 3.27
N LEU A 228 4.69 10.59 2.09
CA LEU A 228 5.40 10.54 0.81
C LEU A 228 6.23 11.82 0.57
N ASN A 229 5.65 12.98 0.86
CA ASN A 229 6.29 14.27 0.63
C ASN A 229 7.43 14.60 1.61
N SER A 230 7.50 13.92 2.76
CA SER A 230 8.43 14.26 3.84
C SER A 230 9.91 14.18 3.43
N LYS A 231 10.27 13.23 2.58
CA LYS A 231 11.63 13.01 2.04
C LYS A 231 11.62 12.65 0.56
N GLY A 232 10.53 12.94 -0.16
CA GLY A 232 10.38 12.57 -1.56
C GLY A 232 10.21 11.07 -1.76
N TYR A 233 9.54 10.39 -0.82
CA TYR A 233 9.15 9.00 -1.00
C TYR A 233 8.11 8.86 -2.10
N ARG A 234 7.99 7.68 -2.66
CA ARG A 234 7.15 7.39 -3.82
C ARG A 234 6.29 6.15 -3.54
N ASP A 235 5.12 6.10 -4.13
CA ASP A 235 4.31 4.88 -4.15
C ASP A 235 4.58 4.13 -5.46
N ALA A 236 4.88 2.83 -5.37
CA ALA A 236 5.22 2.01 -6.53
C ALA A 236 4.05 1.89 -7.52
N GLY A 237 2.81 1.88 -7.04
CA GLY A 237 1.61 1.84 -7.88
C GLY A 237 1.44 3.15 -8.66
N ASP A 238 1.61 4.29 -8.00
CA ASP A 238 1.57 5.60 -8.65
C ASP A 238 2.69 5.72 -9.70
N ASP A 239 3.91 5.28 -9.38
CA ASP A 239 5.05 5.29 -10.31
C ASP A 239 4.84 4.40 -11.53
N ALA A 240 4.24 3.24 -11.32
CA ALA A 240 3.92 2.31 -12.41
C ALA A 240 2.79 2.82 -13.32
N GLY A 241 2.05 3.86 -12.90
CA GLY A 241 0.85 4.31 -13.59
C GLY A 241 -0.29 3.30 -13.51
N ALA A 242 -0.33 2.50 -12.45
CA ALA A 242 -1.29 1.40 -12.29
C ALA A 242 -2.74 1.86 -12.07
N GLY A 243 -2.93 3.16 -11.85
CA GLY A 243 -4.26 3.74 -11.64
C GLY A 243 -4.83 3.42 -10.27
N LEU A 244 -6.15 3.25 -10.22
CA LEU A 244 -6.79 2.78 -9.01
C LEU A 244 -6.47 1.30 -8.78
N MET A 245 -5.85 1.01 -7.63
CA MET A 245 -5.61 -0.35 -7.16
C MET A 245 -6.36 -0.59 -5.84
N PRO A 246 -7.67 -0.78 -5.86
CA PRO A 246 -8.40 -1.05 -4.64
C PRO A 246 -8.04 -2.45 -4.12
N THR A 247 -7.76 -2.52 -2.81
CA THR A 247 -7.36 -3.76 -2.14
C THR A 247 -8.36 -4.21 -1.07
N PHE A 248 -9.15 -3.29 -0.50
CA PHE A 248 -10.07 -3.54 0.61
C PHE A 248 -11.46 -2.93 0.36
N PRO A 249 -12.55 -3.54 0.84
CA PRO A 249 -12.66 -4.93 1.30
C PRO A 249 -12.86 -5.90 0.12
N ALA A 250 -11.99 -6.91 0.00
CA ALA A 250 -12.03 -7.87 -1.11
C ALA A 250 -13.08 -8.98 -0.93
N ASN A 251 -13.60 -9.15 0.28
CA ASN A 251 -14.56 -10.21 0.64
C ASN A 251 -16.03 -9.77 0.55
N ARG A 252 -16.32 -8.67 -0.14
CA ARG A 252 -17.69 -8.14 -0.32
C ARG A 252 -18.16 -8.31 -1.77
N ALA A 253 -19.48 -8.42 -1.94
CA ALA A 253 -20.07 -8.58 -3.28
C ALA A 253 -19.79 -7.41 -4.23
N VAL A 254 -19.62 -6.21 -3.68
CA VAL A 254 -19.24 -5.01 -4.46
C VAL A 254 -17.76 -4.96 -4.83
N GLY A 255 -16.95 -5.90 -4.31
CA GLY A 255 -15.50 -5.90 -4.46
C GLY A 255 -14.78 -4.81 -3.65
N PRO A 256 -13.46 -4.72 -3.81
CA PRO A 256 -12.66 -3.74 -3.09
C PRO A 256 -12.90 -2.30 -3.62
N ILE A 257 -12.91 -1.33 -2.71
CA ILE A 257 -13.14 0.09 -3.02
C ILE A 257 -12.02 1.01 -2.53
N ALA A 258 -11.20 0.56 -1.60
CA ALA A 258 -10.11 1.33 -1.02
C ALA A 258 -8.77 0.67 -1.33
N GLY A 259 -7.82 1.39 -1.91
CA GLY A 259 -6.43 0.97 -2.01
C GLY A 259 -5.70 1.42 -0.76
N ILE A 260 -5.47 0.53 0.18
CA ILE A 260 -4.85 0.84 1.48
C ILE A 260 -3.57 0.06 1.73
N ASP A 261 -3.27 -0.91 0.87
CA ASP A 261 -2.03 -1.65 0.84
C ASP A 261 -1.08 -1.01 -0.20
N HIS A 262 0.15 -0.72 0.20
CA HIS A 262 1.09 0.04 -0.61
C HIS A 262 2.50 -0.55 -0.56
N VAL A 263 3.30 -0.20 -1.58
CA VAL A 263 4.75 -0.39 -1.61
C VAL A 263 5.38 0.99 -1.75
N VAL A 264 5.89 1.53 -0.64
CA VAL A 264 6.50 2.86 -0.55
C VAL A 264 8.01 2.77 -0.72
N LEU A 265 8.58 3.64 -1.53
CA LEU A 265 9.95 3.62 -2.00
C LEU A 265 10.72 4.88 -1.58
N SER A 266 12.02 4.76 -1.28
CA SER A 266 12.91 5.92 -1.24
C SER A 266 13.13 6.54 -2.63
N GLY A 267 13.46 7.83 -2.69
CA GLY A 267 13.49 8.60 -3.93
C GLY A 267 14.51 8.17 -4.98
N ASP A 268 15.42 7.25 -4.66
CA ASP A 268 16.36 6.63 -5.59
C ASP A 268 15.82 5.35 -6.27
N LEU A 269 14.58 4.98 -5.92
CA LEU A 269 13.84 3.87 -6.53
C LEU A 269 12.63 4.39 -7.30
N VAL A 270 12.16 3.58 -8.24
CA VAL A 270 10.94 3.81 -9.02
C VAL A 270 10.18 2.51 -9.19
N GLY A 271 8.85 2.56 -9.05
CA GLY A 271 7.96 1.46 -9.40
C GLY A 271 7.87 1.31 -10.92
N VAL A 272 8.21 0.13 -11.44
CA VAL A 272 8.14 -0.14 -12.89
C VAL A 272 6.94 -0.98 -13.28
N ASN A 273 6.41 -1.74 -12.35
CA ASN A 273 5.16 -2.48 -12.46
C ASN A 273 4.49 -2.56 -11.09
N ALA A 274 3.17 -2.52 -11.06
CA ALA A 274 2.38 -2.78 -9.86
C ALA A 274 1.02 -3.35 -10.24
N GLU A 275 0.57 -4.33 -9.49
CA GLU A 275 -0.73 -4.96 -9.67
C GLU A 275 -1.29 -5.47 -8.33
N SER A 276 -2.58 -5.76 -8.29
CA SER A 276 -3.21 -6.40 -7.14
C SER A 276 -3.76 -7.77 -7.52
N ALA A 277 -3.56 -8.76 -6.64
CA ALA A 277 -4.02 -10.13 -6.81
C ALA A 277 -4.99 -10.54 -5.71
N GLU A 278 -5.96 -11.39 -6.05
CA GLU A 278 -6.91 -11.93 -5.08
C GLU A 278 -6.23 -12.94 -4.15
N VAL A 279 -6.51 -12.83 -2.84
CA VAL A 279 -6.06 -13.82 -1.84
C VAL A 279 -7.30 -14.40 -1.18
N SER A 280 -7.60 -15.64 -1.51
CA SER A 280 -8.78 -16.34 -0.98
C SER A 280 -8.81 -16.29 0.54
N ARG A 281 -10.01 -16.03 1.12
CA ARG A 281 -10.27 -15.92 2.55
C ARG A 281 -9.66 -14.70 3.24
N SER A 282 -8.91 -13.85 2.53
CA SER A 282 -8.59 -12.51 3.00
C SER A 282 -9.72 -11.53 2.65
N ASP A 283 -9.79 -10.41 3.37
CA ASP A 283 -10.57 -9.23 2.99
C ASP A 283 -9.70 -8.16 2.33
N HIS A 284 -8.41 -8.48 2.10
CA HIS A 284 -7.51 -7.69 1.28
C HIS A 284 -7.07 -8.45 0.03
N ARG A 285 -6.76 -7.69 -1.03
CA ARG A 285 -5.97 -8.19 -2.15
C ARG A 285 -4.49 -7.99 -1.83
N ALA A 286 -3.64 -8.90 -2.30
CA ALA A 286 -2.20 -8.66 -2.27
C ALA A 286 -1.83 -7.54 -3.25
N VAL A 287 -0.77 -6.79 -2.95
CA VAL A 287 -0.12 -5.87 -3.88
C VAL A 287 1.25 -6.44 -4.24
N ILE A 288 1.53 -6.51 -5.54
CA ILE A 288 2.79 -6.99 -6.09
C ILE A 288 3.40 -5.85 -6.90
N ALA A 289 4.63 -5.47 -6.58
CA ALA A 289 5.32 -4.40 -7.28
C ALA A 289 6.75 -4.80 -7.62
N THR A 290 7.17 -4.47 -8.85
CA THR A 290 8.57 -4.51 -9.26
C THR A 290 9.14 -3.11 -9.18
N VAL A 291 10.27 -2.96 -8.48
CA VAL A 291 10.93 -1.68 -8.25
C VAL A 291 12.35 -1.73 -8.79
N ALA A 292 12.81 -0.65 -9.40
CA ALA A 292 14.15 -0.54 -9.98
C ALA A 292 14.85 0.73 -9.51
N ALA A 293 16.16 0.82 -9.73
CA ALA A 293 16.91 2.04 -9.51
C ALA A 293 16.58 3.09 -10.57
N GLN A 294 16.50 4.37 -10.17
CA GLN A 294 16.39 5.49 -11.10
C GLN A 294 17.68 5.72 -11.87
#